data_846b3cb5c0da3b56094f3882b40e1189
#
_entry.id   846b3cb5c0da3b56094f3882b40e1189
#
_cell.length_a   1.000
_cell.length_b   1.000
_cell.length_c   1.000
_cell.angle_alpha   90.00
_cell.angle_beta   90.00
_cell.angle_gamma   90.00
#
_symmetry.space_group_name_H-M   'P 1'
#
loop_
_entity.id
_entity.type
_entity.pdbx_description
1 polymer ?
#
loop_
_entity_poly.entity_id
_entity_poly.type
_entity_poly.pdbx_seq_one_letter_code
_entity_poly.pdbx_strand_id
1 'polypeptide(L)'
;MSPSRPGRTLAGFAIVIALTLCVAPSLTAVARTGLMGDFVSNAADLESKIVGLAKAMPASAYGWRPADGVRTTGEVLKHVAADNYFLPAAMGIAPPPETGISAKDYKTTFTYEARPLTRDQIIAELEKSFAFLRSSMAGFDEAKLEAPLQAFGQTRTHRSLWLSTTTHLHEHLGQLIAYARSNKVTPPWSK
;
A
#
# COMPACT_ATOMS: atom_id res chain seq x y z
N MET A 1 -43.07 13.90 -75.81
CA MET A 1 -41.63 13.64 -75.84
C MET A 1 -41.03 14.24 -74.60
N SER A 2 -40.73 13.42 -73.61
CA SER A 2 -40.14 13.85 -72.34
C SER A 2 -38.82 13.11 -72.14
N PRO A 3 -37.73 13.78 -71.79
CA PRO A 3 -36.42 13.11 -71.68
C PRO A 3 -36.22 12.49 -70.30
N SER A 4 -35.74 11.26 -70.33
CA SER A 4 -35.34 10.43 -69.18
C SER A 4 -34.14 11.02 -68.46
N ARG A 5 -34.19 11.05 -67.12
CA ARG A 5 -33.05 11.36 -66.23
C ARG A 5 -32.22 10.10 -65.95
N PRO A 6 -30.89 10.16 -65.90
CA PRO A 6 -30.05 9.04 -65.52
C PRO A 6 -29.98 8.89 -64.01
N GLY A 7 -30.04 7.65 -63.55
CA GLY A 7 -29.95 7.26 -62.14
C GLY A 7 -28.51 7.45 -61.60
N ARG A 8 -28.42 8.00 -60.38
CA ARG A 8 -27.18 8.10 -59.60
C ARG A 8 -27.01 6.85 -58.75
N THR A 9 -26.04 6.05 -59.11
CA THR A 9 -25.55 4.93 -58.30
C THR A 9 -24.76 5.48 -57.10
N LEU A 10 -25.26 5.25 -55.87
CA LEU A 10 -24.55 5.51 -54.63
C LEU A 10 -23.62 4.31 -54.39
N ALA A 11 -22.33 4.55 -54.52
CA ALA A 11 -21.28 3.63 -54.09
C ALA A 11 -21.16 3.70 -52.56
N GLY A 12 -21.60 2.64 -51.85
CA GLY A 12 -21.43 2.51 -50.40
C GLY A 12 -19.98 2.19 -50.08
N PHE A 13 -19.30 3.13 -49.38
CA PHE A 13 -18.00 2.87 -48.80
C PHE A 13 -18.21 2.11 -47.47
N ALA A 14 -17.84 0.84 -47.44
CA ALA A 14 -17.78 0.06 -46.20
C ALA A 14 -16.46 0.41 -45.48
N ILE A 15 -16.57 1.13 -44.36
CA ILE A 15 -15.44 1.37 -43.45
C ILE A 15 -15.27 0.11 -42.61
N VAL A 16 -14.22 -0.66 -42.86
CA VAL A 16 -13.78 -1.75 -42.02
C VAL A 16 -12.95 -1.17 -40.89
N ILE A 17 -13.53 -1.04 -39.69
CA ILE A 17 -12.77 -0.67 -38.48
C ILE A 17 -12.08 -1.94 -38.00
N ALA A 18 -10.77 -2.02 -38.24
CA ALA A 18 -9.91 -3.04 -37.66
C ALA A 18 -9.69 -2.71 -36.19
N LEU A 19 -10.35 -3.43 -35.26
CA LEU A 19 -10.13 -3.34 -33.83
C LEU A 19 -8.81 -4.09 -33.52
N THR A 20 -7.71 -3.35 -33.44
CA THR A 20 -6.45 -3.90 -32.93
C THR A 20 -6.58 -4.10 -31.42
N LEU A 21 -6.80 -5.35 -30.99
CA LEU A 21 -6.70 -5.74 -29.60
C LEU A 21 -5.24 -5.60 -29.16
N CYS A 22 -4.90 -4.50 -28.45
CA CYS A 22 -3.64 -4.36 -27.75
C CYS A 22 -3.67 -5.30 -26.53
N VAL A 23 -3.17 -6.52 -26.70
CA VAL A 23 -2.90 -7.42 -25.58
C VAL A 23 -1.67 -6.84 -24.85
N ALA A 24 -1.90 -6.11 -23.76
CA ALA A 24 -0.83 -5.74 -22.87
C ALA A 24 -0.19 -7.01 -22.30
N PRO A 25 1.15 -7.17 -22.36
CA PRO A 25 1.79 -8.31 -21.74
C PRO A 25 1.49 -8.28 -20.25
N SER A 26 0.83 -9.33 -19.74
CA SER A 26 0.73 -9.57 -18.31
C SER A 26 2.16 -9.76 -17.80
N LEU A 27 2.71 -8.74 -17.15
CA LEU A 27 3.94 -8.86 -16.35
C LEU A 27 3.63 -9.82 -15.20
N THR A 28 3.82 -11.11 -15.43
CA THR A 28 3.94 -12.08 -14.34
C THR A 28 5.13 -11.63 -13.51
N ALA A 29 4.87 -11.05 -12.34
CA ALA A 29 5.92 -10.73 -11.39
C ALA A 29 6.64 -12.03 -11.08
N VAL A 30 7.87 -12.17 -11.57
CA VAL A 30 8.75 -13.27 -11.20
C VAL A 30 8.91 -13.16 -9.69
N ALA A 31 8.50 -14.20 -8.97
CA ALA A 31 8.66 -14.25 -7.51
C ALA A 31 10.15 -14.06 -7.21
N ARG A 32 10.47 -12.99 -6.50
CA ARG A 32 11.86 -12.70 -6.12
C ARG A 32 12.29 -13.77 -5.13
N THR A 33 13.42 -14.43 -5.40
CA THR A 33 14.04 -15.39 -4.48
C THR A 33 15.00 -14.65 -3.53
N GLY A 34 15.41 -15.29 -2.43
CA GLY A 34 16.31 -14.69 -1.45
C GLY A 34 15.57 -13.89 -0.36
N LEU A 35 16.33 -13.26 0.53
CA LEU A 35 15.80 -12.61 1.72
C LEU A 35 14.84 -11.46 1.39
N MET A 36 15.12 -10.69 0.33
CA MET A 36 14.20 -9.64 -0.10
C MET A 36 12.90 -10.20 -0.68
N GLY A 37 12.94 -11.39 -1.29
CA GLY A 37 11.75 -12.12 -1.70
C GLY A 37 10.86 -12.51 -0.51
N ASP A 38 11.48 -12.98 0.57
CA ASP A 38 10.78 -13.31 1.82
C ASP A 38 10.16 -12.07 2.46
N PHE A 39 10.84 -10.92 2.49
CA PHE A 39 10.28 -9.67 2.99
C PHE A 39 9.09 -9.20 2.16
N VAL A 40 9.16 -9.25 0.83
CA VAL A 40 8.04 -8.89 -0.07
C VAL A 40 6.83 -9.80 0.19
N SER A 41 7.05 -11.11 0.29
CA SER A 41 5.98 -12.08 0.55
C SER A 41 5.34 -11.84 1.92
N ASN A 42 6.14 -11.60 2.96
CA ASN A 42 5.65 -11.30 4.30
C ASN A 42 4.88 -9.98 4.34
N ALA A 43 5.36 -8.93 3.68
CA ALA A 43 4.65 -7.66 3.58
C ALA A 43 3.30 -7.80 2.85
N ALA A 44 3.20 -8.65 1.81
CA ALA A 44 1.96 -8.91 1.11
C ALA A 44 0.93 -9.66 2.00
N ASP A 45 1.38 -10.62 2.81
CA ASP A 45 0.51 -11.31 3.78
C ASP A 45 0.01 -10.34 4.87
N LEU A 46 0.89 -9.48 5.38
CA LEU A 46 0.55 -8.44 6.37
C LEU A 46 -0.44 -7.41 5.80
N GLU A 47 -0.22 -6.96 4.56
CA GLU A 47 -1.16 -6.08 3.85
C GLU A 47 -2.56 -6.72 3.77
N SER A 48 -2.63 -7.96 3.29
CA SER A 48 -3.90 -8.69 3.17
C SER A 48 -4.65 -8.74 4.49
N LYS A 49 -3.96 -9.00 5.59
CA LYS A 49 -4.54 -9.09 6.94
C LYS A 49 -4.91 -7.73 7.51
N ILE A 50 -4.02 -6.74 7.47
CA ILE A 50 -4.25 -5.40 8.05
C ILE A 50 -5.34 -4.67 7.27
N VAL A 51 -5.27 -4.66 5.93
CA VAL A 51 -6.31 -4.06 5.08
C VAL A 51 -7.63 -4.82 5.22
N GLY A 52 -7.57 -6.15 5.30
CA GLY A 52 -8.75 -6.99 5.56
C GLY A 52 -9.46 -6.64 6.87
N LEU A 53 -8.71 -6.44 7.96
CA LEU A 53 -9.27 -5.95 9.24
C LEU A 53 -9.84 -4.55 9.11
N ALA A 54 -9.11 -3.62 8.49
CA ALA A 54 -9.58 -2.26 8.28
C ALA A 54 -10.92 -2.24 7.54
N LYS A 55 -11.09 -3.06 6.50
CA LYS A 55 -12.35 -3.20 5.76
C LYS A 55 -13.46 -3.89 6.55
N ALA A 56 -13.13 -4.85 7.40
CA ALA A 56 -14.10 -5.57 8.22
C ALA A 56 -14.64 -4.75 9.39
N MET A 57 -13.85 -3.80 9.91
CA MET A 57 -14.26 -2.97 11.04
C MET A 57 -15.28 -1.92 10.61
N PRO A 58 -16.42 -1.75 11.34
CA PRO A 58 -17.39 -0.72 11.06
C PRO A 58 -16.82 0.68 11.34
N ALA A 59 -17.37 1.70 10.69
CA ALA A 59 -16.91 3.10 10.85
C ALA A 59 -16.90 3.55 12.33
N SER A 60 -17.88 3.10 13.13
CA SER A 60 -17.95 3.41 14.57
C SER A 60 -16.77 2.87 15.38
N ALA A 61 -16.11 1.80 14.93
CA ALA A 61 -14.96 1.22 15.60
C ALA A 61 -13.65 1.98 15.32
N TYR A 62 -13.63 2.87 14.33
CA TYR A 62 -12.41 3.63 14.01
C TYR A 62 -12.02 4.65 15.08
N GLY A 63 -12.99 5.17 15.81
CA GLY A 63 -12.75 6.03 16.98
C GLY A 63 -12.53 5.29 18.29
N TRP A 64 -12.68 3.96 18.31
CA TRP A 64 -12.53 3.16 19.52
C TRP A 64 -11.06 2.99 19.91
N ARG A 65 -10.81 3.06 21.22
CA ARG A 65 -9.51 2.76 21.87
C ARG A 65 -9.73 1.98 23.16
N PRO A 66 -8.77 1.13 23.58
CA PRO A 66 -8.94 0.31 24.79
C PRO A 66 -8.81 1.12 26.09
N ALA A 67 -8.09 2.24 26.08
CA ALA A 67 -7.87 3.12 27.23
C ALA A 67 -7.43 4.51 26.77
N ASP A 68 -7.51 5.49 27.66
CA ASP A 68 -6.97 6.84 27.42
C ASP A 68 -5.46 6.79 27.16
N GLY A 69 -5.00 7.64 26.25
CA GLY A 69 -3.59 7.70 25.84
C GLY A 69 -3.15 6.62 24.85
N VAL A 70 -4.01 5.64 24.55
CA VAL A 70 -3.76 4.62 23.52
C VAL A 70 -4.36 5.07 22.18
N ARG A 71 -3.67 4.80 21.09
CA ARG A 71 -4.19 5.10 19.73
C ARG A 71 -5.54 4.44 19.49
N THR A 72 -6.46 5.16 18.84
CA THR A 72 -7.69 4.57 18.29
C THR A 72 -7.36 3.64 17.12
N THR A 73 -8.32 2.82 16.70
CA THR A 73 -8.17 1.97 15.50
C THR A 73 -7.74 2.79 14.28
N GLY A 74 -8.40 3.92 14.01
CA GLY A 74 -8.05 4.78 12.88
C GLY A 74 -6.66 5.40 13.02
N GLU A 75 -6.24 5.75 14.22
CA GLU A 75 -4.88 6.25 14.49
C GLU A 75 -3.82 5.17 14.29
N VAL A 76 -4.07 3.91 14.71
CA VAL A 76 -3.15 2.78 14.42
C VAL A 76 -3.01 2.57 12.92
N LEU A 77 -4.10 2.57 12.16
CA LEU A 77 -4.06 2.38 10.70
C LEU A 77 -3.29 3.51 9.99
N LYS A 78 -3.47 4.76 10.43
CA LYS A 78 -2.70 5.90 9.90
C LYS A 78 -1.23 5.83 10.28
N HIS A 79 -0.91 5.35 11.48
CA HIS A 79 0.46 5.12 11.92
C HIS A 79 1.15 4.04 11.07
N VAL A 80 0.50 2.91 10.83
CA VAL A 80 1.00 1.87 9.91
C VAL A 80 1.28 2.46 8.53
N ALA A 81 0.36 3.28 7.99
CA ALA A 81 0.55 3.92 6.69
C ALA A 81 1.73 4.89 6.70
N ALA A 82 1.90 5.70 7.76
CA ALA A 82 3.02 6.63 7.90
C ALA A 82 4.36 5.89 7.91
N ASP A 83 4.46 4.79 8.67
CA ASP A 83 5.71 4.05 8.82
C ASP A 83 6.04 3.21 7.58
N ASN A 84 5.05 2.76 6.81
CA ASN A 84 5.26 2.17 5.50
C ASN A 84 5.96 3.12 4.51
N TYR A 85 5.79 4.43 4.67
CA TYR A 85 6.53 5.44 3.91
C TYR A 85 7.86 5.82 4.58
N PHE A 86 7.87 5.98 5.89
CA PHE A 86 9.02 6.48 6.62
C PHE A 86 10.18 5.48 6.68
N LEU A 87 9.91 4.19 6.93
CA LEU A 87 10.98 3.20 7.10
C LEU A 87 11.80 2.99 5.81
N PRO A 88 11.19 2.87 4.60
CA PRO A 88 11.96 2.92 3.36
C PRO A 88 12.68 4.27 3.15
N ALA A 89 12.07 5.39 3.55
CA ALA A 89 12.73 6.70 3.46
C ALA A 89 14.01 6.75 4.29
N ALA A 90 14.02 6.18 5.48
CA ALA A 90 15.20 6.06 6.34
C ALA A 90 16.31 5.20 5.70
N MET A 91 15.97 4.38 4.71
CA MET A 91 16.90 3.59 3.89
C MET A 91 17.27 4.27 2.56
N GLY A 92 16.88 5.53 2.36
CA GLY A 92 17.20 6.31 1.16
C GLY A 92 16.21 6.16 0.00
N ILE A 93 15.04 5.54 0.21
CA ILE A 93 14.00 5.37 -0.80
C ILE A 93 12.95 6.47 -0.59
N ALA A 94 12.95 7.49 -1.47
CA ALA A 94 12.08 8.65 -1.31
C ALA A 94 10.59 8.27 -1.38
N PRO A 95 9.77 8.65 -0.38
CA PRO A 95 8.32 8.47 -0.44
C PRO A 95 7.70 9.47 -1.42
N PRO A 96 6.44 9.25 -1.87
CA PRO A 96 5.72 10.22 -2.68
C PRO A 96 5.66 11.58 -1.99
N PRO A 97 5.97 12.71 -2.70
CA PRO A 97 6.05 14.04 -2.10
C PRO A 97 4.76 14.48 -1.38
N GLU A 98 3.61 14.06 -1.86
CA GLU A 98 2.29 14.38 -1.30
C GLU A 98 2.08 13.80 0.11
N THR A 99 2.90 12.84 0.53
CA THR A 99 2.86 12.32 1.91
C THR A 99 3.40 13.32 2.94
N GLY A 100 4.28 14.22 2.50
CA GLY A 100 5.01 15.13 3.38
C GLY A 100 6.00 14.44 4.31
N ILE A 101 6.21 13.13 4.17
CA ILE A 101 7.11 12.35 5.03
C ILE A 101 8.56 12.55 4.61
N SER A 102 9.44 12.79 5.59
CA SER A 102 10.85 13.04 5.39
C SER A 102 11.72 12.13 6.26
N ALA A 103 12.70 11.47 5.65
CA ALA A 103 13.71 10.69 6.36
C ALA A 103 14.52 11.52 7.37
N LYS A 104 14.59 12.84 7.19
CA LYS A 104 15.37 13.75 8.04
C LYS A 104 14.65 14.14 9.32
N ASP A 105 13.34 14.00 9.37
CA ASP A 105 12.53 14.37 10.52
C ASP A 105 11.37 13.38 10.74
N TYR A 106 11.51 12.54 11.75
CA TYR A 106 10.47 11.59 12.14
C TYR A 106 9.16 12.28 12.53
N LYS A 107 9.17 13.52 12.98
CA LYS A 107 7.95 14.25 13.36
C LYS A 107 6.98 14.43 12.18
N THR A 108 7.47 14.30 10.93
CA THR A 108 6.61 14.33 9.74
C THR A 108 5.61 13.16 9.72
N THR A 109 5.90 12.04 10.37
CA THR A 109 4.95 10.94 10.53
C THR A 109 3.76 11.37 11.40
N PHE A 110 4.00 12.13 12.49
CA PHE A 110 2.92 12.63 13.34
C PHE A 110 2.01 13.62 12.60
N THR A 111 2.60 14.45 11.73
CA THR A 111 1.81 15.34 10.85
C THR A 111 0.93 14.53 9.90
N TYR A 112 1.48 13.46 9.33
CA TYR A 112 0.73 12.54 8.47
C TYR A 112 -0.42 11.85 9.23
N GLU A 113 -0.15 11.33 10.43
CA GLU A 113 -1.14 10.67 11.30
C GLU A 113 -2.26 11.62 11.76
N ALA A 114 -1.95 12.90 11.96
CA ALA A 114 -2.92 13.92 12.41
C ALA A 114 -3.95 14.30 11.34
N ARG A 115 -3.80 13.87 10.08
CA ARG A 115 -4.74 14.21 9.01
C ARG A 115 -6.16 13.73 9.35
N PRO A 116 -7.19 14.62 9.17
CA PRO A 116 -8.59 14.28 9.42
C PRO A 116 -9.14 13.44 8.25
N LEU A 117 -8.93 12.15 8.26
CA LEU A 117 -9.36 11.22 7.21
C LEU A 117 -10.59 10.43 7.64
N THR A 118 -11.53 10.26 6.72
CA THR A 118 -12.64 9.31 6.87
C THR A 118 -12.13 7.87 6.85
N ARG A 119 -12.98 6.91 7.30
CA ARG A 119 -12.67 5.48 7.21
C ARG A 119 -12.16 5.05 5.84
N ASP A 120 -12.88 5.41 4.79
CA ASP A 120 -12.55 4.97 3.43
C ASP A 120 -11.27 5.63 2.90
N GLN A 121 -11.00 6.88 3.31
CA GLN A 121 -9.72 7.54 3.02
C GLN A 121 -8.56 6.87 3.78
N ILE A 122 -8.75 6.46 5.04
CA ILE A 122 -7.73 5.73 5.80
C ILE A 122 -7.40 4.40 5.09
N ILE A 123 -8.42 3.65 4.64
CA ILE A 123 -8.22 2.40 3.91
C ILE A 123 -7.44 2.64 2.61
N ALA A 124 -7.83 3.66 1.83
CA ALA A 124 -7.15 3.99 0.58
C ALA A 124 -5.68 4.41 0.79
N GLU A 125 -5.40 5.20 1.83
CA GLU A 125 -4.03 5.59 2.18
C GLU A 125 -3.20 4.39 2.65
N LEU A 126 -3.81 3.50 3.41
CA LEU A 126 -3.17 2.26 3.87
C LEU A 126 -2.78 1.38 2.67
N GLU A 127 -3.67 1.15 1.72
CA GLU A 127 -3.40 0.39 0.49
C GLU A 127 -2.26 1.01 -0.33
N LYS A 128 -2.26 2.34 -0.52
CA LYS A 128 -1.18 3.06 -1.20
C LYS A 128 0.16 2.89 -0.47
N SER A 129 0.16 2.99 0.85
CA SER A 129 1.37 2.85 1.66
C SER A 129 1.97 1.44 1.56
N PHE A 130 1.15 0.41 1.56
CA PHE A 130 1.61 -0.97 1.35
C PHE A 130 2.13 -1.20 -0.07
N ALA A 131 1.49 -0.61 -1.09
CA ALA A 131 2.00 -0.68 -2.46
C ALA A 131 3.40 -0.05 -2.57
N PHE A 132 3.62 1.11 -1.92
CA PHE A 132 4.93 1.75 -1.84
C PHE A 132 5.94 0.87 -1.10
N LEU A 133 5.59 0.33 0.08
CA LEU A 133 6.46 -0.53 0.88
C LEU A 133 6.92 -1.76 0.08
N ARG A 134 5.98 -2.49 -0.54
CA ARG A 134 6.30 -3.68 -1.35
C ARG A 134 7.16 -3.35 -2.56
N SER A 135 6.87 -2.23 -3.24
CA SER A 135 7.67 -1.73 -4.34
C SER A 135 9.10 -1.39 -3.89
N SER A 136 9.24 -0.74 -2.74
CA SER A 136 10.53 -0.40 -2.13
C SER A 136 11.35 -1.66 -1.80
N MET A 137 10.71 -2.67 -1.22
CA MET A 137 11.34 -3.97 -0.93
C MET A 137 11.74 -4.71 -2.23
N ALA A 138 10.84 -4.74 -3.21
CA ALA A 138 11.08 -5.42 -4.49
C ALA A 138 12.20 -4.76 -5.31
N GLY A 139 12.35 -3.43 -5.21
CA GLY A 139 13.41 -2.67 -5.89
C GLY A 139 14.74 -2.62 -5.13
N PHE A 140 14.78 -3.07 -3.87
CA PHE A 140 15.99 -2.96 -3.06
C PHE A 140 17.08 -3.92 -3.54
N ASP A 141 18.31 -3.42 -3.63
CA ASP A 141 19.49 -4.22 -4.00
C ASP A 141 19.93 -5.09 -2.82
N GLU A 142 19.77 -6.40 -2.96
CA GLU A 142 20.08 -7.37 -1.90
C GLU A 142 21.56 -7.34 -1.49
N ALA A 143 22.46 -6.95 -2.39
CA ALA A 143 23.88 -6.79 -2.07
C ALA A 143 24.16 -5.70 -1.03
N LYS A 144 23.20 -4.78 -0.83
CA LYS A 144 23.30 -3.71 0.17
C LYS A 144 22.76 -4.08 1.55
N LEU A 145 22.23 -5.29 1.73
CA LEU A 145 21.60 -5.69 3.00
C LEU A 145 22.54 -5.55 4.20
N GLU A 146 23.82 -5.86 4.05
CA GLU A 146 24.79 -5.75 5.12
C GLU A 146 25.46 -4.36 5.22
N ALA A 147 25.16 -3.44 4.28
CA ALA A 147 25.71 -2.10 4.32
C ALA A 147 25.18 -1.34 5.54
N PRO A 148 26.05 -0.63 6.28
CA PRO A 148 25.64 0.15 7.44
C PRO A 148 24.88 1.42 7.02
N LEU A 149 23.94 1.83 7.88
CA LEU A 149 23.24 3.12 7.77
C LEU A 149 23.00 3.68 9.17
N GLN A 150 22.78 4.99 9.27
CA GLN A 150 22.37 5.65 10.49
C GLN A 150 20.83 5.72 10.53
N ALA A 151 20.23 5.06 11.51
CA ALA A 151 18.80 5.14 11.72
C ALA A 151 18.47 5.12 13.21
N PHE A 152 17.55 6.00 13.63
CA PHE A 152 17.10 6.12 15.03
C PHE A 152 18.23 6.34 16.04
N GLY A 153 19.26 7.12 15.65
CA GLY A 153 20.41 7.41 16.50
C GLY A 153 21.41 6.26 16.68
N GLN A 154 21.28 5.19 15.89
CA GLN A 154 22.15 4.01 15.94
C GLN A 154 22.69 3.64 14.57
N THR A 155 23.87 3.02 14.53
CA THR A 155 24.37 2.35 13.33
C THR A 155 23.66 0.99 13.21
N ARG A 156 23.00 0.77 12.08
CA ARG A 156 22.25 -0.45 11.77
C ARG A 156 22.66 -0.94 10.38
N THR A 157 22.24 -2.15 9.99
CA THR A 157 22.28 -2.62 8.60
C THR A 157 20.92 -2.43 7.95
N HIS A 158 20.88 -2.35 6.60
CA HIS A 158 19.61 -2.34 5.86
C HIS A 158 18.78 -3.59 6.16
N ARG A 159 19.43 -4.76 6.26
CA ARG A 159 18.78 -6.01 6.68
C ARG A 159 18.04 -5.87 8.01
N SER A 160 18.74 -5.31 9.01
CA SER A 160 18.13 -5.13 10.35
C SER A 160 16.96 -4.15 10.32
N LEU A 161 16.99 -3.16 9.43
CA LEU A 161 15.88 -2.20 9.31
C LEU A 161 14.69 -2.81 8.55
N TRP A 162 14.91 -3.59 7.49
CA TRP A 162 13.83 -4.36 6.84
C TRP A 162 13.19 -5.38 7.79
N LEU A 163 13.99 -6.07 8.59
CA LEU A 163 13.46 -6.96 9.65
C LEU A 163 12.61 -6.18 10.65
N SER A 164 13.09 -5.03 11.12
CA SER A 164 12.31 -4.16 12.02
C SER A 164 11.02 -3.69 11.38
N THR A 165 11.03 -3.38 10.09
CA THR A 165 9.82 -2.98 9.35
C THR A 165 8.75 -4.07 9.40
N THR A 166 9.13 -5.32 9.12
CA THR A 166 8.16 -6.44 9.13
C THR A 166 7.71 -6.81 10.56
N THR A 167 8.61 -6.78 11.55
CA THR A 167 8.23 -7.05 12.95
C THR A 167 7.29 -5.97 13.49
N HIS A 168 7.53 -4.70 13.19
CA HIS A 168 6.64 -3.58 13.53
C HIS A 168 5.22 -3.76 12.96
N LEU A 169 5.11 -4.17 11.69
CA LEU A 169 3.82 -4.49 11.10
C LEU A 169 3.11 -5.66 11.81
N HIS A 170 3.84 -6.68 12.28
CA HIS A 170 3.28 -7.78 13.06
C HIS A 170 2.78 -7.32 14.43
N GLU A 171 3.49 -6.41 15.10
CA GLU A 171 3.04 -5.80 16.36
C GLU A 171 1.70 -5.10 16.17
N HIS A 172 1.57 -4.28 15.11
CA HIS A 172 0.31 -3.59 14.82
C HIS A 172 -0.78 -4.53 14.31
N LEU A 173 -0.45 -5.60 13.58
CA LEU A 173 -1.43 -6.63 13.24
C LEU A 173 -2.00 -7.27 14.50
N GLY A 174 -1.15 -7.65 15.46
CA GLY A 174 -1.59 -8.20 16.76
C GLY A 174 -2.50 -7.22 17.52
N GLN A 175 -2.12 -5.94 17.57
CA GLN A 175 -2.92 -4.87 18.16
C GLN A 175 -4.29 -4.74 17.48
N LEU A 176 -4.33 -4.69 16.15
CA LEU A 176 -5.57 -4.57 15.37
C LEU A 176 -6.47 -5.79 15.51
N ILE A 177 -5.91 -7.02 15.62
CA ILE A 177 -6.68 -8.23 15.92
C ILE A 177 -7.36 -8.11 17.30
N ALA A 178 -6.63 -7.64 18.31
CA ALA A 178 -7.20 -7.43 19.64
C ALA A 178 -8.31 -6.36 19.60
N TYR A 179 -8.10 -5.26 18.88
CA TYR A 179 -9.11 -4.19 18.70
C TYR A 179 -10.36 -4.71 17.98
N ALA A 180 -10.18 -5.46 16.89
CA ALA A 180 -11.30 -6.04 16.15
C ALA A 180 -12.15 -6.94 17.05
N ARG A 181 -11.53 -7.88 17.79
CA ARG A 181 -12.23 -8.79 18.70
C ARG A 181 -12.93 -8.07 19.85
N SER A 182 -12.31 -7.02 20.41
CA SER A 182 -12.94 -6.17 21.43
C SER A 182 -14.19 -5.47 20.91
N ASN A 183 -14.24 -5.16 19.61
CA ASN A 183 -15.40 -4.60 18.92
C ASN A 183 -16.30 -5.68 18.28
N LYS A 184 -16.17 -6.95 18.69
CA LYS A 184 -16.96 -8.09 18.20
C LYS A 184 -16.83 -8.34 16.69
N VAL A 185 -15.72 -7.93 16.10
CA VAL A 185 -15.38 -8.18 14.72
C VAL A 185 -14.44 -9.39 14.64
N THR A 186 -14.87 -10.45 13.96
CA THR A 186 -14.02 -11.61 13.68
C THR A 186 -13.07 -11.28 12.55
N PRO A 187 -11.75 -11.50 12.68
CA PRO A 187 -10.82 -11.32 11.58
C PRO A 187 -11.24 -12.14 10.35
N PRO A 188 -11.17 -11.59 9.12
CA PRO A 188 -11.71 -12.25 7.93
C PRO A 188 -11.13 -13.64 7.62
N TRP A 189 -9.94 -13.93 8.11
CA TRP A 189 -9.26 -15.22 7.95
C TRP A 189 -9.54 -16.22 9.10
N SER A 190 -10.22 -15.78 10.15
CA SER A 190 -10.59 -16.66 11.28
C SER A 190 -11.97 -17.27 10.99
N LYS A 191 -12.03 -18.60 10.96
CA LYS A 191 -13.29 -19.34 10.82
C LYS A 191 -13.81 -19.72 12.19
#